data_1cdda16d208b25acf60d3b8da238c242
#
_entry.id   1cdda16d208b25acf60d3b8da238c242
#
_cell.length_a   1.000
_cell.length_b   1.000
_cell.length_c   1.000
_cell.angle_alpha   90.00
_cell.angle_beta   90.00
_cell.angle_gamma   90.00
#
_symmetry.space_group_name_H-M   'P 1'
#
loop_
_entity.id
_entity.type
_entity.pdbx_description
1 polymer ?
#
loop_
_entity_poly.entity_id
_entity_poly.type
_entity_poly.pdbx_seq_one_letter_code
_entity_poly.pdbx_strand_id
1 'polypeptide(L)'
;SGNKGNYDLWRVGRSVLITETSQQANEILNDPEGIFTDYFLYLNTVGKLASGISKNEINIEEEKQASILKAKDLIIIGTEKEVLDKLINFIDIVGPFGTLLLTGHDHYGWKELWSNTLVQMSENIRPKLDNYIKNLKTLPAAE
;
A
#
# COMPACT_ATOMS: atom_id res chain seq x y z
N SER A 1 -28.86 17.17 -1.84
CA SER A 1 -27.89 17.93 -2.65
C SER A 1 -26.71 17.02 -2.98
N GLY A 2 -26.79 16.40 -4.19
CA GLY A 2 -25.74 15.50 -4.66
C GLY A 2 -24.54 16.26 -5.18
N ASN A 3 -23.63 16.70 -4.32
CA ASN A 3 -22.31 17.12 -4.77
C ASN A 3 -21.60 15.85 -5.30
N LYS A 4 -21.45 15.75 -6.62
CA LYS A 4 -20.53 14.78 -7.21
C LYS A 4 -19.15 15.10 -6.68
N GLY A 5 -18.56 14.17 -5.89
CA GLY A 5 -17.21 14.33 -5.39
C GLY A 5 -16.23 14.56 -6.55
N ASN A 6 -15.36 15.55 -6.40
CA ASN A 6 -14.31 15.78 -7.41
C ASN A 6 -13.15 14.81 -7.12
N TYR A 7 -13.16 13.65 -7.74
CA TYR A 7 -12.15 12.61 -7.60
C TYR A 7 -10.73 13.11 -7.96
N ASP A 8 -10.59 14.13 -8.80
CA ASP A 8 -9.28 14.69 -9.17
C ASP A 8 -8.58 15.38 -7.99
N LEU A 9 -9.32 15.75 -6.95
CA LEU A 9 -8.79 16.33 -5.72
C LEU A 9 -8.46 15.30 -4.65
N TRP A 10 -8.85 14.05 -4.84
CA TRP A 10 -8.58 13.00 -3.86
C TRP A 10 -7.10 12.62 -3.86
N ARG A 11 -6.58 12.47 -2.66
CA ARG A 11 -5.22 12.01 -2.40
C ARG A 11 -5.29 10.73 -1.61
N VAL A 12 -4.66 9.69 -2.11
CA VAL A 12 -4.63 8.36 -1.48
C VAL A 12 -3.20 8.01 -1.14
N GLY A 13 -2.92 7.72 0.13
CA GLY A 13 -1.62 7.24 0.58
C GLY A 13 -1.58 5.70 0.56
N ARG A 14 -0.53 5.13 -0.03
CA ARG A 14 -0.26 3.69 0.02
C ARG A 14 1.24 3.44 0.09
N SER A 15 1.61 2.41 0.82
CA SER A 15 2.96 1.85 0.74
C SER A 15 3.03 0.96 -0.48
N VAL A 16 3.95 1.25 -1.39
CA VAL A 16 4.16 0.50 -2.63
C VAL A 16 5.62 0.09 -2.71
N LEU A 17 5.90 -1.16 -3.05
CA LEU A 17 7.25 -1.66 -3.26
C LEU A 17 7.27 -2.62 -4.45
N ILE A 18 8.16 -2.35 -5.42
CA ILE A 18 8.32 -3.21 -6.59
C ILE A 18 9.56 -4.07 -6.39
N THR A 19 9.36 -5.38 -6.46
CA THR A 19 10.39 -6.41 -6.31
C THR A 19 10.70 -7.08 -7.65
N GLU A 20 11.86 -7.72 -7.74
CA GLU A 20 12.23 -8.48 -8.94
C GLU A 20 11.38 -9.75 -9.11
N THR A 21 10.99 -10.35 -7.99
CA THR A 21 10.22 -11.60 -7.98
C THR A 21 9.10 -11.56 -6.93
N SER A 22 8.05 -12.34 -7.17
CA SER A 22 6.97 -12.55 -6.20
C SER A 22 7.48 -13.24 -4.93
N GLN A 23 8.52 -14.07 -5.03
CA GLN A 23 9.14 -14.69 -3.87
C GLN A 23 9.77 -13.66 -2.95
N GLN A 24 10.55 -12.72 -3.49
CA GLN A 24 11.14 -11.61 -2.73
C GLN A 24 10.05 -10.78 -2.03
N ALA A 25 8.95 -10.47 -2.72
CA ALA A 25 7.81 -9.78 -2.11
C ALA A 25 7.23 -10.55 -0.92
N ASN A 26 7.07 -11.87 -1.07
CA ASN A 26 6.56 -12.73 0.00
C ASN A 26 7.53 -12.83 1.18
N GLU A 27 8.83 -12.90 0.95
CA GLU A 27 9.84 -12.91 2.00
C GLU A 27 9.79 -11.62 2.80
N ILE A 28 9.73 -10.47 2.15
CA ILE A 28 9.61 -9.15 2.79
C ILE A 28 8.32 -9.05 3.64
N LEU A 29 7.18 -9.52 3.12
CA LEU A 29 5.90 -9.43 3.83
C LEU A 29 5.79 -10.41 5.02
N ASN A 30 6.54 -11.51 5.00
CA ASN A 30 6.49 -12.53 6.05
C ASN A 30 7.62 -12.39 7.07
N ASP A 31 8.51 -11.43 6.90
CA ASP A 31 9.62 -11.22 7.82
C ASP A 31 9.09 -10.70 9.17
N PRO A 32 9.19 -11.48 10.27
CA PRO A 32 8.73 -11.06 11.58
C PRO A 32 9.55 -9.92 12.21
N GLU A 33 10.76 -9.69 11.71
CA GLU A 33 11.65 -8.58 12.09
C GLU A 33 11.76 -7.54 10.95
N GLY A 34 10.85 -7.62 9.99
CA GLY A 34 10.85 -6.74 8.82
C GLY A 34 10.22 -5.38 9.09
N ILE A 35 10.58 -4.40 8.27
CA ILE A 35 10.12 -3.00 8.36
C ILE A 35 8.60 -2.88 8.42
N PHE A 36 7.87 -3.65 7.63
CA PHE A 36 6.40 -3.58 7.62
C PHE A 36 5.80 -4.18 8.89
N THR A 37 6.37 -5.29 9.39
CA THR A 37 5.95 -5.89 10.65
C THR A 37 6.18 -4.93 11.80
N ASP A 38 7.35 -4.32 11.90
CA ASP A 38 7.68 -3.32 12.93
C ASP A 38 6.75 -2.10 12.86
N TYR A 39 6.49 -1.60 11.65
CA TYR A 39 5.60 -0.45 11.47
C TYR A 39 4.18 -0.74 12.00
N PHE A 40 3.57 -1.85 11.61
CA PHE A 40 2.24 -2.20 12.08
C PHE A 40 2.21 -2.62 13.53
N LEU A 41 3.25 -3.29 14.03
CA LEU A 41 3.41 -3.60 15.45
C LEU A 41 3.43 -2.32 16.29
N TYR A 42 4.20 -1.33 15.87
CA TYR A 42 4.23 -0.02 16.52
C TYR A 42 2.84 0.63 16.54
N LEU A 43 2.16 0.72 15.40
CA LEU A 43 0.82 1.32 15.30
C LEU A 43 -0.21 0.58 16.16
N ASN A 44 -0.23 -0.75 16.13
CA ASN A 44 -1.14 -1.55 16.93
C ASN A 44 -0.88 -1.36 18.42
N THR A 45 0.40 -1.38 18.83
CA THR A 45 0.79 -1.19 20.24
C THR A 45 0.37 0.19 20.74
N VAL A 46 0.67 1.25 19.99
CA VAL A 46 0.28 2.62 20.35
C VAL A 46 -1.25 2.75 20.42
N GLY A 47 -1.98 2.16 19.47
CA GLY A 47 -3.45 2.17 19.47
C GLY A 47 -4.03 1.49 20.69
N LYS A 48 -3.49 0.33 21.11
CA LYS A 48 -3.92 -0.39 22.33
C LYS A 48 -3.64 0.39 23.58
N LEU A 49 -2.44 0.96 23.72
CA LEU A 49 -2.09 1.80 24.88
C LEU A 49 -2.99 3.04 24.96
N ALA A 50 -3.27 3.69 23.83
CA ALA A 50 -4.19 4.83 23.78
C ALA A 50 -5.64 4.46 24.15
N SER A 51 -6.03 3.20 23.94
CA SER A 51 -7.32 2.65 24.34
C SER A 51 -7.37 2.20 25.81
N GLY A 52 -6.29 2.40 26.58
CA GLY A 52 -6.22 2.07 28.01
C GLY A 52 -5.79 0.64 28.32
N ILE A 53 -5.35 -0.14 27.32
CA ILE A 53 -4.79 -1.48 27.53
C ILE A 53 -3.39 -1.34 28.11
N SER A 54 -3.09 -2.04 29.19
CA SER A 54 -1.78 -2.01 29.84
C SER A 54 -0.72 -2.71 28.97
N LYS A 55 0.52 -2.21 29.02
CA LYS A 55 1.63 -2.81 28.28
C LYS A 55 1.83 -4.30 28.58
N ASN A 56 1.57 -4.72 29.83
CA ASN A 56 1.73 -6.11 30.27
C ASN A 56 0.62 -7.04 29.73
N GLU A 57 -0.47 -6.48 29.22
CA GLU A 57 -1.58 -7.24 28.62
C GLU A 57 -1.39 -7.43 27.10
N ILE A 58 -0.37 -6.80 26.52
CA ILE A 58 -0.08 -6.90 25.08
C ILE A 58 0.85 -8.10 24.85
N ASN A 59 0.34 -9.11 24.15
CA ASN A 59 1.14 -10.24 23.69
C ASN A 59 1.87 -9.89 22.40
N ILE A 60 3.17 -9.64 22.49
CA ILE A 60 3.99 -9.19 21.35
C ILE A 60 4.00 -10.19 20.20
N GLU A 61 4.02 -11.49 20.46
CA GLU A 61 4.01 -12.51 19.39
C GLU A 61 2.69 -12.52 18.61
N GLU A 62 1.57 -12.40 19.30
CA GLU A 62 0.26 -12.25 18.65
C GLU A 62 0.18 -10.95 17.84
N GLU A 63 0.72 -9.85 18.38
CA GLU A 63 0.76 -8.57 17.66
C GLU A 63 1.66 -8.62 16.43
N LYS A 64 2.79 -9.33 16.46
CA LYS A 64 3.64 -9.55 15.28
C LYS A 64 2.88 -10.31 14.19
N GLN A 65 2.19 -11.39 14.55
CA GLN A 65 1.38 -12.16 13.59
C GLN A 65 0.24 -11.31 12.99
N ALA A 66 -0.45 -10.54 13.81
CA ALA A 66 -1.47 -9.61 13.35
C ALA A 66 -0.88 -8.51 12.44
N SER A 67 0.34 -8.06 12.72
CA SER A 67 1.05 -7.06 11.92
C SER A 67 1.45 -7.60 10.56
N ILE A 68 1.92 -8.85 10.46
CA ILE A 68 2.22 -9.53 9.19
C ILE A 68 0.95 -9.65 8.33
N LEU A 69 -0.16 -10.07 8.93
CA LEU A 69 -1.43 -10.16 8.20
C LEU A 69 -1.88 -8.79 7.69
N LYS A 70 -1.76 -7.76 8.52
CA LYS A 70 -2.08 -6.38 8.15
C LYS A 70 -1.18 -5.84 7.04
N ALA A 71 0.12 -6.18 7.07
CA ALA A 71 1.05 -5.82 6.00
C ALA A 71 0.64 -6.45 4.67
N LYS A 72 0.29 -7.74 4.65
CA LYS A 72 -0.19 -8.44 3.46
C LYS A 72 -1.45 -7.80 2.85
N ASP A 73 -2.29 -7.25 3.68
CA ASP A 73 -3.57 -6.64 3.28
C ASP A 73 -3.41 -5.21 2.77
N LEU A 74 -2.50 -4.44 3.36
CA LEU A 74 -2.39 -3.00 3.14
C LEU A 74 -1.22 -2.57 2.26
N ILE A 75 -0.14 -3.37 2.18
CA ILE A 75 1.03 -3.03 1.39
C ILE A 75 0.88 -3.54 -0.04
N ILE A 76 1.04 -2.66 -1.01
CA ILE A 76 1.05 -3.01 -2.43
C ILE A 76 2.48 -3.37 -2.81
N ILE A 77 2.79 -4.66 -2.82
CA ILE A 77 4.14 -5.18 -3.10
C ILE A 77 4.07 -6.34 -4.08
N GLY A 78 5.09 -6.48 -4.91
CA GLY A 78 5.23 -7.53 -5.90
C GLY A 78 6.09 -7.10 -7.08
N THR A 79 6.11 -7.90 -8.14
CA THR A 79 6.68 -7.52 -9.42
C THR A 79 5.95 -6.30 -10.02
N GLU A 80 6.54 -5.62 -10.99
CA GLU A 80 5.90 -4.48 -11.68
C GLU A 80 4.47 -4.82 -12.13
N LYS A 81 4.30 -6.00 -12.73
CA LYS A 81 2.98 -6.46 -13.20
C LYS A 81 1.99 -6.64 -12.03
N GLU A 82 2.41 -7.30 -10.95
CA GLU A 82 1.55 -7.53 -9.78
C GLU A 82 1.16 -6.22 -9.10
N VAL A 83 2.10 -5.28 -8.99
CA VAL A 83 1.83 -3.95 -8.43
C VAL A 83 0.84 -3.19 -9.30
N LEU A 84 1.00 -3.23 -10.61
CA LEU A 84 0.03 -2.61 -11.54
C LEU A 84 -1.37 -3.22 -11.38
N ASP A 85 -1.47 -4.55 -11.39
CA ASP A 85 -2.74 -5.26 -11.24
C ASP A 85 -3.42 -4.93 -9.89
N LYS A 86 -2.64 -4.87 -8.81
CA LYS A 86 -3.15 -4.47 -7.48
C LYS A 86 -3.62 -3.03 -7.42
N LEU A 87 -2.94 -2.11 -8.09
CA LEU A 87 -3.35 -0.70 -8.16
C LEU A 87 -4.61 -0.52 -9.01
N ILE A 88 -4.74 -1.25 -10.12
CA ILE A 88 -5.96 -1.26 -10.93
C ILE A 88 -7.14 -1.78 -10.10
N ASN A 89 -6.98 -2.93 -9.45
CA ASN A 89 -8.03 -3.46 -8.58
C ASN A 89 -8.39 -2.50 -7.43
N PHE A 90 -7.40 -1.81 -6.87
CA PHE A 90 -7.66 -0.78 -5.86
C PHE A 90 -8.49 0.37 -6.42
N ILE A 91 -8.18 0.86 -7.62
CA ILE A 91 -8.96 1.90 -8.32
C ILE A 91 -10.39 1.43 -8.59
N ASP A 92 -10.58 0.17 -8.98
CA ASP A 92 -11.91 -0.39 -9.23
C ASP A 92 -12.79 -0.43 -7.98
N ILE A 93 -12.17 -0.65 -6.80
CA ILE A 93 -12.88 -0.69 -5.52
C ILE A 93 -13.20 0.70 -4.99
N VAL A 94 -12.23 1.61 -5.00
CA VAL A 94 -12.38 2.93 -4.35
C VAL A 94 -12.83 4.04 -5.30
N GLY A 95 -12.75 3.79 -6.60
CA GLY A 95 -12.94 4.78 -7.65
C GLY A 95 -11.64 5.51 -8.03
N PRO A 96 -11.69 6.30 -9.12
CA PRO A 96 -10.53 7.05 -9.58
C PRO A 96 -10.17 8.15 -8.58
N PHE A 97 -8.87 8.43 -8.44
CA PHE A 97 -8.34 9.50 -7.59
C PHE A 97 -7.27 10.30 -8.35
N GLY A 98 -7.04 11.54 -7.94
CA GLY A 98 -6.12 12.45 -8.63
C GLY A 98 -4.66 12.28 -8.24
N THR A 99 -4.38 11.78 -7.02
CA THR A 99 -3.00 11.67 -6.53
C THR A 99 -2.80 10.40 -5.71
N LEU A 100 -1.79 9.60 -6.09
CA LEU A 100 -1.25 8.53 -5.26
C LEU A 100 -0.01 9.04 -4.52
N LEU A 101 -0.07 9.07 -3.21
CA LEU A 101 1.07 9.37 -2.35
C LEU A 101 1.75 8.07 -1.95
N LEU A 102 3.01 7.90 -2.36
CA LEU A 102 3.81 6.76 -1.97
C LEU A 102 4.36 6.99 -0.57
N THR A 103 3.91 6.19 0.39
CA THR A 103 4.40 6.25 1.77
C THR A 103 5.73 5.51 1.86
N GLY A 104 6.79 6.26 2.18
CA GLY A 104 8.11 5.69 2.48
C GLY A 104 8.17 5.16 3.91
N HIS A 105 9.01 4.17 4.12
CA HIS A 105 9.38 3.63 5.42
C HIS A 105 10.90 3.81 5.61
N ASP A 106 11.45 3.45 6.76
CA ASP A 106 12.89 3.42 6.95
C ASP A 106 13.49 2.27 6.13
N HIS A 107 14.02 2.63 4.96
CA HIS A 107 14.55 1.68 3.98
C HIS A 107 16.09 1.65 3.97
N TYR A 108 16.74 1.84 5.10
CA TYR A 108 18.20 1.88 5.13
C TYR A 108 18.84 0.69 4.42
N GLY A 109 18.34 -0.53 4.66
CA GLY A 109 18.76 -1.76 3.97
C GLY A 109 18.21 -1.94 2.54
N TRP A 110 17.23 -1.14 2.11
CA TRP A 110 16.53 -1.28 0.83
C TRP A 110 16.58 -0.03 -0.04
N LYS A 111 17.59 0.80 0.13
CA LYS A 111 17.70 2.06 -0.58
C LYS A 111 17.61 1.90 -2.10
N GLU A 112 18.27 0.88 -2.65
CA GLU A 112 18.23 0.59 -4.09
C GLU A 112 16.85 0.11 -4.53
N LEU A 113 16.26 -0.82 -3.79
CA LEU A 113 14.93 -1.34 -4.07
C LEU A 113 13.88 -0.23 -4.04
N TRP A 114 13.96 0.67 -3.06
CA TRP A 114 13.07 1.83 -2.97
C TRP A 114 13.30 2.81 -4.12
N SER A 115 14.54 3.12 -4.48
CA SER A 115 14.86 3.99 -5.61
C SER A 115 14.35 3.40 -6.92
N ASN A 116 14.55 2.11 -7.15
CA ASN A 116 14.02 1.41 -8.32
C ASN A 116 12.49 1.41 -8.35
N THR A 117 11.85 1.25 -7.19
CA THR A 117 10.38 1.37 -7.09
C THR A 117 9.91 2.74 -7.57
N LEU A 118 10.53 3.82 -7.12
CA LEU A 118 10.14 5.18 -7.53
C LEU A 118 10.30 5.40 -9.03
N VAL A 119 11.40 4.91 -9.61
CA VAL A 119 11.64 4.97 -11.06
C VAL A 119 10.56 4.19 -11.82
N GLN A 120 10.33 2.93 -11.48
CA GLN A 120 9.33 2.08 -12.15
C GLN A 120 7.90 2.62 -11.97
N MET A 121 7.57 3.16 -10.79
CA MET A 121 6.28 3.83 -10.57
C MET A 121 6.11 5.03 -11.49
N SER A 122 7.14 5.85 -11.65
CA SER A 122 7.10 7.05 -12.49
C SER A 122 7.06 6.74 -13.99
N GLU A 123 7.93 5.83 -14.45
CA GLU A 123 8.17 5.60 -15.87
C GLU A 123 7.25 4.54 -16.48
N ASN A 124 6.92 3.50 -15.72
CA ASN A 124 6.20 2.34 -16.23
C ASN A 124 4.75 2.24 -15.73
N ILE A 125 4.54 2.40 -14.43
CA ILE A 125 3.22 2.18 -13.80
C ILE A 125 2.29 3.38 -14.04
N ARG A 126 2.76 4.57 -13.74
CA ARG A 126 1.95 5.80 -13.85
C ARG A 126 1.31 5.98 -15.23
N PRO A 127 2.03 5.87 -16.36
CA PRO A 127 1.40 6.04 -17.68
C PRO A 127 0.29 5.02 -17.94
N LYS A 128 0.44 3.78 -17.46
CA LYS A 128 -0.57 2.73 -17.59
C LYS A 128 -1.81 3.02 -16.75
N LEU A 129 -1.62 3.50 -15.51
CA LEU A 129 -2.72 3.90 -14.62
C LEU A 129 -3.47 5.14 -15.15
N ASP A 130 -2.75 6.14 -15.64
CA ASP A 130 -3.34 7.35 -16.23
C ASP A 130 -4.24 6.98 -17.42
N ASN A 131 -3.77 6.07 -18.28
CA ASN A 131 -4.56 5.56 -19.41
C ASN A 131 -5.78 4.75 -18.92
N TYR A 132 -5.62 3.91 -17.91
CA TYR A 132 -6.70 3.13 -17.32
C TYR A 132 -7.81 4.05 -16.77
N ILE A 133 -7.44 5.02 -15.95
CA ILE A 133 -8.37 6.00 -15.34
C ILE A 133 -9.09 6.84 -16.42
N LYS A 134 -8.36 7.24 -17.47
CA LYS A 134 -8.94 7.96 -18.60
C LYS A 134 -10.03 7.14 -19.27
N ASN A 135 -9.79 5.86 -19.50
CA ASN A 135 -10.76 4.96 -20.10
C ASN A 135 -12.00 4.74 -19.21
N LEU A 136 -11.82 4.63 -17.88
CA LEU A 136 -12.94 4.55 -16.94
C LEU A 136 -13.85 5.78 -17.01
N LYS A 137 -13.27 6.98 -17.15
CA LYS A 137 -14.03 8.24 -17.23
C LYS A 137 -14.81 8.39 -18.55
N THR A 138 -14.45 7.64 -19.58
CA THR A 138 -15.13 7.67 -20.90
C THR A 138 -16.23 6.65 -21.06
N LEU A 139 -16.33 5.67 -20.13
CA LEU A 139 -17.43 4.71 -20.13
C LEU A 139 -18.75 5.41 -19.74
N PRO A 140 -19.85 5.19 -20.48
CA PRO A 140 -21.16 5.70 -20.06
C PRO A 140 -21.49 5.11 -18.68
N ALA A 141 -22.04 5.95 -17.80
CA ALA A 141 -22.55 5.47 -16.51
C ALA A 141 -23.55 4.34 -16.81
N ALA A 142 -23.33 3.17 -16.22
CA ALA A 142 -24.31 2.09 -16.29
C ALA A 142 -25.62 2.61 -15.66
N GLU A 143 -26.69 2.58 -16.43
CA GLU A 143 -28.06 2.94 -16.02
C GLU A 143 -28.57 1.96 -14.96
#